data_ba263fcec194e22f044eb67fec3f0374
#
_entry.id   ba263fcec194e22f044eb67fec3f0374
#
_cell.length_a   1.000
_cell.length_b   1.000
_cell.length_c   1.000
_cell.angle_alpha   90.00
_cell.angle_beta   90.00
_cell.angle_gamma   90.00
#
_symmetry.space_group_name_H-M   'P 1'
#
loop_
_entity.id
_entity.type
_entity.pdbx_description
1 polymer ?
#
loop_
_entity_poly.entity_id
_entity_poly.type
_entity_poly.pdbx_seq_one_letter_code
_entity_poly.pdbx_strand_id
1 'polypeptide(L)'
;MKVVYSDGYFLKLGDHVFPAVKYRRIKEKLLEDKIIAPADLVEPAVATDEDLQLVHTPSYIEKLRMGTFSPVEVMRQEVPYSRELVEAFYLAAGGTIAAGRLALEDRISANLGGGFHHAFPEHGEGFCLIHDVAVAIRRLQKDRRIARAMVVDCDVHQGNGTAAIFRKDPDVFTFSIHQATNYPAWKPPSDLDINLEDGTGDGEYLERLREGLTASLEKFSPDLIVYVAGADPYAEDQLGGLGLTLKGLMERDRLVLKAARERRIPACITLAGGYAVKVEDTVTIHTNTIRAAKELFKPLPRKPLPATIPTGNNLSTV
;
A
#
# COMPACT_ATOMS: atom_id res chain seq x y z
N MET A 1 4.56 -1.16 15.64
CA MET A 1 4.16 -1.28 14.22
C MET A 1 4.10 -2.77 13.89
N LYS A 2 2.99 -3.24 13.45
CA LYS A 2 2.82 -4.61 12.96
C LYS A 2 3.02 -4.66 11.44
N VAL A 3 3.49 -5.81 10.96
CA VAL A 3 3.73 -6.07 9.53
C VAL A 3 3.04 -7.38 9.18
N VAL A 4 2.12 -7.32 8.24
CA VAL A 4 1.35 -8.49 7.77
C VAL A 4 2.15 -9.18 6.66
N TYR A 5 2.34 -10.47 6.81
CA TYR A 5 3.06 -11.31 5.87
C TYR A 5 2.58 -12.75 5.95
N SER A 6 2.57 -13.43 4.82
CA SER A 6 2.41 -14.87 4.70
C SER A 6 3.36 -15.45 3.66
N ASP A 7 3.87 -16.65 3.91
CA ASP A 7 4.62 -17.40 2.88
C ASP A 7 3.70 -17.76 1.68
N GLY A 8 2.38 -17.76 1.87
CA GLY A 8 1.37 -17.93 0.81
C GLY A 8 1.26 -16.75 -0.16
N TYR A 9 1.96 -15.62 0.05
CA TYR A 9 2.02 -14.52 -0.90
C TYR A 9 2.87 -14.81 -2.14
N PHE A 10 3.56 -15.94 -2.16
CA PHE A 10 4.40 -16.31 -3.30
C PHE A 10 3.54 -16.65 -4.52
N LEU A 11 3.54 -15.75 -5.51
CA LEU A 11 2.86 -15.94 -6.78
C LEU A 11 3.70 -16.88 -7.67
N LYS A 12 3.16 -18.06 -8.00
CA LYS A 12 3.82 -19.03 -8.89
C LYS A 12 3.62 -18.62 -10.36
N LEU A 13 4.42 -17.68 -10.83
CA LEU A 13 4.29 -17.11 -12.18
C LEU A 13 5.28 -17.69 -13.21
N GLY A 14 6.17 -18.61 -12.82
CA GLY A 14 7.24 -19.10 -13.69
C GLY A 14 8.24 -17.99 -14.07
N ASP A 15 8.67 -17.98 -15.33
CA ASP A 15 9.59 -16.95 -15.86
C ASP A 15 8.81 -15.66 -16.19
N HIS A 16 8.36 -14.95 -15.16
CA HIS A 16 7.61 -13.72 -15.28
C HIS A 16 8.44 -12.55 -14.72
N VAL A 17 8.27 -11.35 -15.32
CA VAL A 17 8.95 -10.13 -14.86
C VAL A 17 8.62 -9.78 -13.41
N PHE A 18 7.42 -10.16 -12.91
CA PHE A 18 7.02 -9.95 -11.53
C PHE A 18 7.85 -10.82 -10.57
N PRO A 19 8.72 -10.24 -9.73
CA PRO A 19 9.63 -10.99 -8.88
C PRO A 19 8.93 -11.43 -7.57
N ALA A 20 8.06 -12.45 -7.62
CA ALA A 20 7.30 -12.92 -6.45
C ALA A 20 8.18 -13.27 -5.24
N VAL A 21 9.44 -13.62 -5.47
CA VAL A 21 10.44 -13.87 -4.41
C VAL A 21 10.69 -12.63 -3.53
N LYS A 22 10.37 -11.42 -4.00
CA LYS A 22 10.57 -10.17 -3.27
C LYS A 22 9.90 -10.20 -1.88
N TYR A 23 8.70 -10.72 -1.78
CA TYR A 23 7.95 -10.74 -0.52
C TYR A 23 8.70 -11.46 0.60
N ARG A 24 9.24 -12.65 0.33
CA ARG A 24 10.04 -13.42 1.28
C ARG A 24 11.34 -12.70 1.61
N ARG A 25 12.08 -12.22 0.58
CA ARG A 25 13.37 -11.52 0.79
C ARG A 25 13.20 -10.22 1.60
N ILE A 26 12.10 -9.49 1.40
CA ILE A 26 11.79 -8.29 2.20
C ILE A 26 11.59 -8.69 3.67
N LYS A 27 10.77 -9.72 3.96
CA LYS A 27 10.59 -10.23 5.33
C LYS A 27 11.92 -10.61 5.96
N GLU A 28 12.74 -11.40 5.26
CA GLU A 28 14.05 -11.84 5.74
C GLU A 28 14.95 -10.64 6.05
N LYS A 29 15.07 -9.70 5.13
CA LYS A 29 15.89 -8.49 5.31
C LYS A 29 15.39 -7.61 6.45
N LEU A 30 14.07 -7.45 6.63
CA LEU A 30 13.51 -6.70 7.75
C LEU A 30 13.90 -7.29 9.11
N LEU A 31 13.97 -8.64 9.22
CA LEU A 31 14.38 -9.35 10.41
C LEU A 31 15.90 -9.29 10.63
N GLU A 32 16.70 -9.53 9.58
CA GLU A 32 18.17 -9.48 9.60
C GLU A 32 18.67 -8.09 10.03
N ASP A 33 18.12 -7.03 9.41
CA ASP A 33 18.44 -5.64 9.73
C ASP A 33 17.84 -5.18 11.06
N LYS A 34 17.12 -6.04 11.79
CA LYS A 34 16.42 -5.74 13.05
C LYS A 34 15.48 -4.53 12.96
N ILE A 35 14.91 -4.31 11.76
CA ILE A 35 13.90 -3.28 11.57
C ILE A 35 12.62 -3.68 12.26
N ILE A 36 12.26 -4.98 12.21
CA ILE A 36 11.15 -5.56 12.94
C ILE A 36 11.63 -6.76 13.76
N ALA A 37 10.89 -7.11 14.81
CA ALA A 37 11.09 -8.38 15.53
C ALA A 37 10.11 -9.44 14.98
N PRO A 38 10.39 -10.76 15.19
CA PRO A 38 9.45 -11.82 14.80
C PRO A 38 8.03 -11.61 15.37
N ALA A 39 7.90 -11.06 16.57
CA ALA A 39 6.61 -10.73 17.20
C ALA A 39 5.86 -9.56 16.54
N ASP A 40 6.50 -8.83 15.63
CA ASP A 40 5.84 -7.78 14.84
C ASP A 40 5.13 -8.36 13.60
N LEU A 41 5.49 -9.58 13.18
CA LEU A 41 4.86 -10.26 12.05
C LEU A 41 3.48 -10.78 12.43
N VAL A 42 2.53 -10.60 11.52
CA VAL A 42 1.14 -11.06 11.66
C VAL A 42 0.77 -11.86 10.42
N GLU A 43 0.37 -13.12 10.63
CA GLU A 43 -0.20 -13.96 9.59
C GLU A 43 -1.64 -13.53 9.31
N PRO A 44 -2.03 -13.22 8.06
CA PRO A 44 -3.39 -12.81 7.75
C PRO A 44 -4.34 -14.00 7.62
N ALA A 45 -5.62 -13.77 7.91
CA ALA A 45 -6.67 -14.64 7.44
C ALA A 45 -6.92 -14.40 5.93
N VAL A 46 -7.35 -15.44 5.22
CA VAL A 46 -7.79 -15.35 3.82
C VAL A 46 -9.06 -14.51 3.74
N ALA A 47 -9.17 -13.58 2.78
CA ALA A 47 -10.41 -12.85 2.52
C ALA A 47 -11.52 -13.82 2.07
N THR A 48 -12.75 -13.49 2.41
CA THR A 48 -13.93 -14.28 1.99
C THR A 48 -14.52 -13.76 0.68
N ASP A 49 -15.39 -14.55 0.05
CA ASP A 49 -16.17 -14.07 -1.11
C ASP A 49 -17.02 -12.85 -0.75
N GLU A 50 -17.56 -12.79 0.48
CA GLU A 50 -18.32 -11.63 0.96
C GLU A 50 -17.44 -10.37 1.11
N ASP A 51 -16.16 -10.52 1.41
CA ASP A 51 -15.22 -9.41 1.40
C ASP A 51 -15.00 -8.91 -0.03
N LEU A 52 -14.74 -9.83 -0.96
CA LEU A 52 -14.50 -9.49 -2.35
C LEU A 52 -15.73 -8.88 -3.03
N GLN A 53 -16.94 -9.37 -2.72
CA GLN A 53 -18.21 -8.84 -3.25
C GLN A 53 -18.49 -7.39 -2.86
N LEU A 54 -17.73 -6.81 -1.92
CA LEU A 54 -17.80 -5.38 -1.64
C LEU A 54 -17.24 -4.52 -2.80
N VAL A 55 -16.49 -5.14 -3.69
CA VAL A 55 -15.82 -4.48 -4.83
C VAL A 55 -16.08 -5.23 -6.14
N HIS A 56 -15.82 -6.53 -6.14
CA HIS A 56 -15.89 -7.36 -7.34
C HIS A 56 -17.29 -7.95 -7.56
N THR A 57 -17.67 -8.06 -8.83
CA THR A 57 -18.95 -8.66 -9.20
C THR A 57 -19.00 -10.14 -8.87
N PRO A 58 -20.18 -10.70 -8.49
CA PRO A 58 -20.31 -12.13 -8.24
C PRO A 58 -19.88 -13.00 -9.44
N SER A 59 -20.15 -12.54 -10.66
CA SER A 59 -19.77 -13.26 -11.90
C SER A 59 -18.25 -13.30 -12.08
N TYR A 60 -17.52 -12.24 -11.69
CA TYR A 60 -16.07 -12.24 -11.74
C TYR A 60 -15.45 -13.14 -10.67
N ILE A 61 -15.99 -13.11 -9.45
CA ILE A 61 -15.57 -14.01 -8.35
C ILE A 61 -15.76 -15.49 -8.77
N GLU A 62 -16.87 -15.80 -9.42
CA GLU A 62 -17.09 -17.14 -9.95
C GLU A 62 -16.03 -17.54 -10.99
N LYS A 63 -15.64 -16.63 -11.90
CA LYS A 63 -14.53 -16.86 -12.85
C LYS A 63 -13.20 -17.11 -12.13
N LEU A 64 -12.89 -16.36 -11.08
CA LEU A 64 -11.70 -16.60 -10.27
C LEU A 64 -11.69 -18.01 -9.67
N ARG A 65 -12.83 -18.47 -9.16
CA ARG A 65 -12.96 -19.79 -8.54
C ARG A 65 -12.88 -20.95 -9.53
N MET A 66 -13.52 -20.80 -10.69
CA MET A 66 -13.68 -21.83 -11.69
C MET A 66 -12.59 -21.82 -12.78
N GLY A 67 -11.83 -20.72 -12.89
CA GLY A 67 -10.83 -20.58 -13.95
C GLY A 67 -11.43 -20.43 -15.35
N THR A 68 -12.64 -19.91 -15.46
CA THR A 68 -13.39 -19.81 -16.72
C THR A 68 -13.09 -18.50 -17.47
N PHE A 69 -11.83 -18.10 -17.49
CA PHE A 69 -11.39 -16.91 -18.23
C PHE A 69 -11.27 -17.19 -19.72
N SER A 70 -11.72 -16.24 -20.53
CA SER A 70 -11.45 -16.23 -21.96
C SER A 70 -9.98 -15.90 -22.23
N PRO A 71 -9.45 -16.26 -23.43
CA PRO A 71 -8.08 -15.88 -23.80
C PRO A 71 -7.81 -14.37 -23.73
N VAL A 72 -8.80 -13.54 -24.03
CA VAL A 72 -8.70 -12.07 -23.94
C VAL A 72 -8.55 -11.61 -22.48
N GLU A 73 -9.30 -12.23 -21.55
CA GLU A 73 -9.19 -11.90 -20.13
C GLU A 73 -7.83 -12.32 -19.56
N VAL A 74 -7.33 -13.51 -19.93
CA VAL A 74 -5.98 -13.96 -19.53
C VAL A 74 -4.91 -13.00 -20.08
N MET A 75 -5.05 -12.57 -21.33
CA MET A 75 -4.10 -11.62 -21.94
C MET A 75 -4.14 -10.26 -21.23
N ARG A 76 -5.32 -9.79 -20.79
CA ARG A 76 -5.47 -8.53 -20.04
C ARG A 76 -4.90 -8.62 -18.62
N GLN A 77 -5.05 -9.76 -17.97
CA GLN A 77 -4.49 -10.01 -16.64
C GLN A 77 -2.97 -10.08 -16.65
N GLU A 78 -2.39 -10.48 -17.79
CA GLU A 78 -0.94 -10.65 -18.00
C GLU A 78 -0.29 -11.67 -17.03
N VAL A 79 -1.09 -12.48 -16.36
CA VAL A 79 -0.66 -13.57 -15.48
C VAL A 79 -1.40 -14.87 -15.84
N PRO A 80 -0.74 -16.03 -15.75
CA PRO A 80 -1.40 -17.30 -16.02
C PRO A 80 -2.40 -17.62 -14.91
N TYR A 81 -3.52 -18.24 -15.28
CA TYR A 81 -4.43 -18.73 -14.27
C TYR A 81 -3.89 -19.98 -13.59
N SER A 82 -3.92 -20.00 -12.26
CA SER A 82 -3.86 -21.21 -11.45
C SER A 82 -4.66 -21.00 -10.16
N ARG A 83 -5.09 -22.08 -9.54
CA ARG A 83 -5.85 -22.03 -8.28
C ARG A 83 -5.00 -21.43 -7.17
N GLU A 84 -3.74 -21.84 -7.11
CA GLU A 84 -2.78 -21.33 -6.12
C GLU A 84 -2.53 -19.84 -6.29
N LEU A 85 -2.53 -19.34 -7.53
CA LEU A 85 -2.40 -17.91 -7.79
C LEU A 85 -3.62 -17.15 -7.24
N VAL A 86 -4.82 -17.64 -7.49
CA VAL A 86 -6.06 -17.03 -6.98
C VAL A 86 -6.06 -17.05 -5.45
N GLU A 87 -5.71 -18.18 -4.82
CA GLU A 87 -5.60 -18.29 -3.35
C GLU A 87 -4.62 -17.26 -2.76
N ALA A 88 -3.48 -17.03 -3.43
CA ALA A 88 -2.51 -16.01 -3.01
C ALA A 88 -3.10 -14.58 -3.10
N PHE A 89 -3.92 -14.27 -4.09
CA PHE A 89 -4.62 -12.97 -4.18
C PHE A 89 -5.70 -12.81 -3.10
N TYR A 90 -6.46 -13.86 -2.79
CA TYR A 90 -7.40 -13.85 -1.66
C TYR A 90 -6.67 -13.62 -0.34
N LEU A 91 -5.53 -14.27 -0.14
CA LEU A 91 -4.69 -14.11 1.04
C LEU A 91 -4.12 -12.69 1.13
N ALA A 92 -3.66 -12.13 0.01
CA ALA A 92 -3.16 -10.75 -0.03
C ALA A 92 -4.26 -9.73 0.29
N ALA A 93 -5.48 -9.92 -0.20
CA ALA A 93 -6.62 -9.08 0.14
C ALA A 93 -6.96 -9.16 1.64
N GLY A 94 -6.97 -10.37 2.22
CA GLY A 94 -7.09 -10.56 3.66
C GLY A 94 -5.97 -9.87 4.45
N GLY A 95 -4.76 -9.88 3.90
CA GLY A 95 -3.60 -9.17 4.45
C GLY A 95 -3.78 -7.66 4.49
N THR A 96 -4.31 -7.06 3.43
CA THR A 96 -4.56 -5.61 3.38
C THR A 96 -5.70 -5.21 4.32
N ILE A 97 -6.75 -6.05 4.46
CA ILE A 97 -7.79 -5.85 5.49
C ILE A 97 -7.17 -5.86 6.90
N ALA A 98 -6.34 -6.87 7.19
CA ALA A 98 -5.68 -6.99 8.50
C ALA A 98 -4.75 -5.80 8.78
N ALA A 99 -3.95 -5.39 7.79
CA ALA A 99 -3.07 -4.23 7.91
C ALA A 99 -3.86 -2.94 8.14
N GLY A 100 -4.98 -2.74 7.45
CA GLY A 100 -5.87 -1.60 7.69
C GLY A 100 -6.40 -1.55 9.12
N ARG A 101 -6.87 -2.68 9.67
CA ARG A 101 -7.32 -2.78 11.07
C ARG A 101 -6.19 -2.45 12.05
N LEU A 102 -5.00 -3.03 11.85
CA LEU A 102 -3.83 -2.77 12.67
C LEU A 102 -3.36 -1.31 12.58
N ALA A 103 -3.47 -0.67 11.41
CA ALA A 103 -3.15 0.74 11.27
C ALA A 103 -4.06 1.63 12.12
N LEU A 104 -5.34 1.31 12.23
CA LEU A 104 -6.28 2.04 13.09
C LEU A 104 -5.95 1.90 14.57
N GLU A 105 -5.33 0.80 14.99
CA GLU A 105 -4.91 0.54 16.38
C GLU A 105 -3.52 1.12 16.69
N ASP A 106 -2.54 0.86 15.84
CA ASP A 106 -1.13 1.18 16.05
C ASP A 106 -0.68 2.47 15.33
N ARG A 107 -1.59 3.15 14.63
CA ARG A 107 -1.36 4.33 13.79
C ARG A 107 -0.61 4.05 12.49
N ILE A 108 0.07 2.92 12.38
CA ILE A 108 0.85 2.50 11.21
C ILE A 108 0.94 0.99 11.16
N SER A 109 0.70 0.42 10.00
CA SER A 109 1.00 -0.97 9.69
C SER A 109 1.33 -1.13 8.21
N ALA A 110 1.80 -2.31 7.83
CA ALA A 110 2.07 -2.64 6.44
C ALA A 110 1.62 -4.07 6.12
N ASN A 111 1.15 -4.27 4.90
CA ASN A 111 1.06 -5.58 4.26
C ASN A 111 2.22 -5.72 3.27
N LEU A 112 3.08 -6.74 3.42
CA LEU A 112 4.19 -6.96 2.49
C LEU A 112 3.73 -7.51 1.13
N GLY A 113 2.52 -8.09 1.05
CA GLY A 113 1.79 -8.37 -0.19
C GLY A 113 0.81 -7.23 -0.49
N GLY A 114 0.09 -7.30 -1.61
CA GLY A 114 -0.95 -6.33 -1.95
C GLY A 114 -0.45 -5.06 -2.63
N GLY A 115 -1.40 -4.16 -2.87
CA GLY A 115 -1.22 -3.00 -3.73
C GLY A 115 -1.58 -3.28 -5.18
N PHE A 116 -2.51 -4.22 -5.40
CA PHE A 116 -2.96 -4.65 -6.73
C PHE A 116 -3.99 -3.67 -7.31
N HIS A 117 -3.53 -2.50 -7.69
CA HIS A 117 -4.32 -1.31 -8.00
C HIS A 117 -4.94 -1.28 -9.41
N HIS A 118 -4.63 -2.28 -10.28
CA HIS A 118 -5.17 -2.35 -11.64
C HIS A 118 -6.43 -3.18 -11.78
N ALA A 119 -6.80 -4.02 -10.81
CA ALA A 119 -8.00 -4.85 -10.90
C ALA A 119 -9.27 -4.00 -10.84
N PHE A 120 -10.23 -4.31 -11.75
CA PHE A 120 -11.54 -3.70 -11.85
C PHE A 120 -12.60 -4.55 -11.15
N PRO A 121 -13.83 -4.05 -10.96
CA PRO A 121 -14.90 -4.85 -10.36
C PRO A 121 -15.23 -6.12 -11.13
N GLU A 122 -15.13 -6.10 -12.45
CA GLU A 122 -15.55 -7.19 -13.35
C GLU A 122 -14.41 -7.92 -14.05
N HIS A 123 -13.16 -7.51 -13.87
CA HIS A 123 -12.00 -8.15 -14.49
C HIS A 123 -10.67 -7.85 -13.79
N GLY A 124 -9.70 -8.73 -13.97
CA GLY A 124 -8.29 -8.46 -13.61
C GLY A 124 -7.55 -7.77 -14.75
N GLU A 125 -6.52 -7.00 -14.41
CA GLU A 125 -5.70 -6.24 -15.35
C GLU A 125 -4.30 -6.02 -14.77
N GLY A 126 -3.26 -5.94 -15.62
CA GLY A 126 -1.91 -5.53 -15.22
C GLY A 126 -1.37 -6.29 -13.99
N PHE A 127 -1.28 -7.60 -14.04
CA PHE A 127 -0.86 -8.50 -12.96
C PHE A 127 -1.80 -8.55 -11.74
N CYS A 128 -2.91 -7.82 -11.73
CA CYS A 128 -3.83 -7.70 -10.61
C CYS A 128 -5.11 -8.50 -10.86
N LEU A 129 -5.36 -9.56 -10.08
CA LEU A 129 -6.61 -10.31 -10.14
C LEU A 129 -7.67 -9.76 -9.17
N ILE A 130 -7.26 -9.31 -7.99
CA ILE A 130 -8.14 -8.81 -6.94
C ILE A 130 -7.62 -7.46 -6.48
N HIS A 131 -8.51 -6.48 -6.36
CA HIS A 131 -8.18 -5.15 -5.86
C HIS A 131 -8.18 -5.10 -4.33
N ASP A 132 -7.11 -5.57 -3.73
CA ASP A 132 -6.98 -5.72 -2.27
C ASP A 132 -7.18 -4.41 -1.50
N VAL A 133 -6.68 -3.29 -2.02
CA VAL A 133 -6.81 -1.95 -1.40
C VAL A 133 -8.28 -1.53 -1.34
N ALA A 134 -9.02 -1.68 -2.44
CA ALA A 134 -10.45 -1.32 -2.48
C ALA A 134 -11.27 -2.25 -1.58
N VAL A 135 -10.99 -3.56 -1.59
CA VAL A 135 -11.65 -4.54 -0.72
C VAL A 135 -11.41 -4.19 0.74
N ALA A 136 -10.18 -3.82 1.13
CA ALA A 136 -9.86 -3.43 2.50
C ALA A 136 -10.61 -2.15 2.92
N ILE A 137 -10.64 -1.11 2.09
CA ILE A 137 -11.37 0.13 2.37
C ILE A 137 -12.85 -0.17 2.57
N ARG A 138 -13.50 -0.88 1.63
CA ARG A 138 -14.92 -1.24 1.71
C ARG A 138 -15.24 -2.10 2.93
N ARG A 139 -14.35 -3.02 3.28
CA ARG A 139 -14.51 -3.85 4.48
C ARG A 139 -14.46 -3.02 5.75
N LEU A 140 -13.51 -2.10 5.86
CA LEU A 140 -13.39 -1.22 7.02
C LEU A 140 -14.58 -0.24 7.13
N GLN A 141 -15.11 0.24 6.01
CA GLN A 141 -16.33 1.05 5.96
C GLN A 141 -17.56 0.22 6.40
N LYS A 142 -17.72 -1.00 5.89
CA LYS A 142 -18.81 -1.91 6.29
C LYS A 142 -18.77 -2.24 7.77
N ASP A 143 -17.56 -2.43 8.33
CA ASP A 143 -17.34 -2.65 9.75
C ASP A 143 -17.48 -1.37 10.60
N ARG A 144 -17.76 -0.22 9.98
CA ARG A 144 -17.86 1.11 10.62
C ARG A 144 -16.59 1.51 11.40
N ARG A 145 -15.45 1.03 10.95
CA ARG A 145 -14.14 1.39 11.51
C ARG A 145 -13.62 2.71 10.96
N ILE A 146 -14.02 3.05 9.74
CA ILE A 146 -13.76 4.32 9.05
C ILE A 146 -15.02 4.77 8.31
N ALA A 147 -15.16 6.06 8.09
CA ALA A 147 -16.10 6.62 7.13
C ALA A 147 -15.37 6.98 5.83
N ARG A 148 -14.22 7.64 5.93
CA ARG A 148 -13.50 8.21 4.79
C ARG A 148 -12.09 7.64 4.67
N ALA A 149 -11.66 7.35 3.45
CA ALA A 149 -10.31 6.88 3.16
C ALA A 149 -9.64 7.72 2.07
N MET A 150 -8.31 7.78 2.07
CA MET A 150 -7.52 8.32 0.98
C MET A 150 -6.54 7.26 0.50
N VAL A 151 -6.55 6.96 -0.79
CA VAL A 151 -5.50 6.18 -1.44
C VAL A 151 -4.44 7.13 -1.94
N VAL A 152 -3.20 6.99 -1.47
CA VAL A 152 -2.03 7.70 -1.98
C VAL A 152 -1.22 6.68 -2.75
N ASP A 153 -1.34 6.74 -4.07
CA ASP A 153 -0.67 5.82 -4.98
C ASP A 153 0.57 6.48 -5.58
N CYS A 154 1.73 5.88 -5.26
CA CYS A 154 3.05 6.30 -5.74
C CYS A 154 3.75 5.20 -6.55
N ASP A 155 3.00 4.24 -7.06
CA ASP A 155 3.46 3.31 -8.11
C ASP A 155 3.74 4.09 -9.40
N VAL A 156 4.63 3.60 -10.26
CA VAL A 156 4.95 4.27 -11.53
C VAL A 156 3.77 4.25 -12.50
N HIS A 157 2.89 3.27 -12.35
CA HIS A 157 1.68 3.11 -13.14
C HIS A 157 0.49 3.79 -12.45
N GLN A 158 -0.41 4.41 -13.23
CA GLN A 158 -1.66 4.89 -12.66
C GLN A 158 -2.49 3.73 -12.13
N GLY A 159 -2.99 3.82 -10.90
CA GLY A 159 -3.96 2.87 -10.35
C GLY A 159 -5.33 3.02 -11.01
N ASN A 160 -5.46 2.56 -12.27
CA ASN A 160 -6.68 2.70 -13.05
C ASN A 160 -7.88 1.95 -12.45
N GLY A 161 -7.64 0.79 -11.85
CA GLY A 161 -8.66 0.07 -11.08
C GLY A 161 -9.14 0.86 -9.88
N THR A 162 -8.21 1.45 -9.10
CA THR A 162 -8.53 2.34 -7.97
C THR A 162 -9.38 3.52 -8.42
N ALA A 163 -8.95 4.24 -9.46
CA ALA A 163 -9.67 5.40 -10.00
C ALA A 163 -11.06 5.02 -10.50
N ALA A 164 -11.22 3.87 -11.17
CA ALA A 164 -12.50 3.41 -11.69
C ALA A 164 -13.47 3.00 -10.58
N ILE A 165 -13.00 2.24 -9.56
CA ILE A 165 -13.82 1.72 -8.45
C ILE A 165 -14.38 2.86 -7.60
N PHE A 166 -13.55 3.87 -7.32
CA PHE A 166 -13.94 4.97 -6.43
C PHE A 166 -14.42 6.22 -7.18
N ARG A 167 -14.58 6.13 -8.50
CA ARG A 167 -15.08 7.24 -9.30
C ARG A 167 -16.41 7.79 -8.75
N LYS A 168 -16.43 9.07 -8.41
CA LYS A 168 -17.59 9.76 -7.82
C LYS A 168 -17.97 9.29 -6.41
N ASP A 169 -17.10 8.60 -5.70
CA ASP A 169 -17.31 8.27 -4.29
C ASP A 169 -16.83 9.43 -3.40
N PRO A 170 -17.71 10.15 -2.70
CA PRO A 170 -17.32 11.29 -1.89
C PRO A 170 -16.55 10.91 -0.62
N ASP A 171 -16.56 9.63 -0.26
CA ASP A 171 -15.94 9.11 0.96
C ASP A 171 -14.56 8.50 0.72
N VAL A 172 -14.12 8.38 -0.55
CA VAL A 172 -12.79 7.88 -0.88
C VAL A 172 -12.10 8.82 -1.85
N PHE A 173 -10.99 9.43 -1.41
CA PHE A 173 -10.17 10.29 -2.26
C PHE A 173 -9.05 9.47 -2.90
N THR A 174 -8.95 9.52 -4.22
CA THR A 174 -7.93 8.83 -5.02
C THR A 174 -6.86 9.82 -5.47
N PHE A 175 -5.63 9.60 -5.05
CA PHE A 175 -4.44 10.35 -5.44
C PHE A 175 -3.48 9.40 -6.16
N SER A 176 -3.02 9.77 -7.36
CA SER A 176 -2.00 9.02 -8.10
C SER A 176 -0.92 9.94 -8.65
N ILE A 177 0.36 9.60 -8.42
CA ILE A 177 1.51 10.25 -9.05
C ILE A 177 2.25 9.20 -9.87
N HIS A 178 2.23 9.35 -11.19
CA HIS A 178 2.64 8.30 -12.11
C HIS A 178 3.27 8.84 -13.39
N GLN A 179 3.96 7.98 -14.12
CA GLN A 179 4.52 8.27 -15.44
C GLN A 179 3.39 8.44 -16.46
N ALA A 180 3.32 9.60 -17.13
CA ALA A 180 2.24 9.98 -18.04
C ALA A 180 2.06 9.01 -19.21
N THR A 181 3.16 8.61 -19.83
CA THR A 181 3.20 7.83 -21.08
C THR A 181 3.13 6.33 -20.86
N ASN A 182 3.31 5.86 -19.60
CA ASN A 182 3.36 4.45 -19.25
C ASN A 182 1.95 3.83 -19.11
N TYR A 183 1.91 2.52 -18.90
CA TYR A 183 0.71 1.75 -18.60
C TYR A 183 -0.11 2.38 -17.44
N PRO A 184 -1.42 2.28 -17.45
CA PRO A 184 -2.27 1.74 -18.51
C PRO A 184 -2.46 2.75 -19.66
N ALA A 185 -2.83 2.24 -20.86
CA ALA A 185 -3.13 3.12 -22.00
C ALA A 185 -4.38 3.98 -21.75
N TRP A 186 -5.39 3.43 -21.07
CA TRP A 186 -6.57 4.17 -20.62
C TRP A 186 -6.45 4.49 -19.13
N LYS A 187 -6.40 5.77 -18.83
CA LYS A 187 -6.31 6.32 -17.47
C LYS A 187 -7.62 6.99 -17.08
N PRO A 188 -8.52 6.30 -16.36
CA PRO A 188 -9.70 6.96 -15.78
C PRO A 188 -9.22 8.02 -14.77
N PRO A 189 -9.92 9.18 -14.66
CA PRO A 189 -9.47 10.22 -13.75
C PRO A 189 -9.60 9.81 -12.29
N SER A 190 -8.54 10.04 -11.52
CA SER A 190 -8.54 10.08 -10.06
C SER A 190 -9.07 11.44 -9.57
N ASP A 191 -9.23 11.62 -8.24
CA ASP A 191 -9.50 12.95 -7.68
C ASP A 191 -8.30 13.89 -7.85
N LEU A 192 -7.08 13.35 -7.83
CA LEU A 192 -5.86 14.04 -8.24
C LEU A 192 -4.90 13.08 -8.96
N ASP A 193 -4.63 13.37 -10.23
CA ASP A 193 -3.59 12.72 -11.03
C ASP A 193 -2.41 13.68 -11.24
N ILE A 194 -1.21 13.27 -10.87
CA ILE A 194 0.04 13.96 -11.16
C ILE A 194 0.78 13.17 -12.23
N ASN A 195 0.63 13.64 -13.47
CA ASN A 195 1.31 13.06 -14.62
C ASN A 195 2.74 13.56 -14.67
N LEU A 196 3.72 12.64 -14.72
CA LEU A 196 5.15 12.94 -14.78
C LEU A 196 5.73 12.53 -16.14
N GLU A 197 6.64 13.34 -16.64
CA GLU A 197 7.36 13.04 -17.86
C GLU A 197 8.38 11.91 -17.65
N ASP A 198 8.74 11.22 -18.75
CA ASP A 198 9.75 10.19 -18.74
C ASP A 198 11.08 10.75 -18.21
N GLY A 199 11.77 9.97 -17.39
CA GLY A 199 13.03 10.37 -16.78
C GLY A 199 12.93 11.39 -15.65
N THR A 200 11.72 11.79 -15.22
CA THR A 200 11.55 12.66 -14.03
C THR A 200 12.31 12.09 -12.84
N GLY A 201 13.24 12.87 -12.29
CA GLY A 201 14.11 12.48 -11.17
C GLY A 201 13.60 12.97 -9.82
N ASP A 202 14.42 12.71 -8.78
CA ASP A 202 14.07 12.94 -7.38
C ASP A 202 13.51 14.34 -7.09
N GLY A 203 14.17 15.39 -7.58
CA GLY A 203 13.83 16.77 -7.26
C GLY A 203 12.40 17.14 -7.64
N GLU A 204 12.06 17.00 -8.92
CA GLU A 204 10.74 17.32 -9.44
C GLU A 204 9.67 16.38 -8.85
N TYR A 205 9.95 15.07 -8.79
CA TYR A 205 9.01 14.11 -8.20
C TYR A 205 8.61 14.49 -6.78
N LEU A 206 9.60 14.77 -5.92
CA LEU A 206 9.37 15.09 -4.50
C LEU A 206 8.65 16.43 -4.32
N GLU A 207 8.93 17.41 -5.16
CA GLU A 207 8.22 18.70 -5.16
C GLU A 207 6.75 18.52 -5.53
N ARG A 208 6.46 17.88 -6.68
CA ARG A 208 5.10 17.61 -7.14
C ARG A 208 4.30 16.76 -6.15
N LEU A 209 4.93 15.74 -5.57
CA LEU A 209 4.30 14.93 -4.53
C LEU A 209 3.92 15.76 -3.30
N ARG A 210 4.82 16.63 -2.82
CA ARG A 210 4.58 17.47 -1.65
C ARG A 210 3.42 18.44 -1.88
N GLU A 211 3.41 19.10 -3.02
CA GLU A 211 2.34 20.03 -3.41
C GLU A 211 0.99 19.32 -3.49
N GLY A 212 0.94 18.20 -4.21
CA GLY A 212 -0.28 17.42 -4.38
C GLY A 212 -0.83 16.86 -3.06
N LEU A 213 0.03 16.31 -2.19
CA LEU A 213 -0.38 15.82 -0.88
C LEU A 213 -0.92 16.96 0.01
N THR A 214 -0.25 18.11 0.01
CA THR A 214 -0.68 19.28 0.79
C THR A 214 -2.06 19.71 0.33
N ALA A 215 -2.26 19.96 -0.97
CA ALA A 215 -3.53 20.40 -1.54
C ALA A 215 -4.65 19.39 -1.31
N SER A 216 -4.37 18.09 -1.43
CA SER A 216 -5.37 17.03 -1.21
C SER A 216 -5.81 16.95 0.25
N LEU A 217 -4.86 16.98 1.18
CA LEU A 217 -5.14 16.87 2.62
C LEU A 217 -5.70 18.17 3.24
N GLU A 218 -5.68 19.29 2.53
CA GLU A 218 -6.43 20.50 2.89
C GLU A 218 -7.91 20.41 2.49
N LYS A 219 -8.19 19.71 1.40
CA LYS A 219 -9.56 19.54 0.87
C LYS A 219 -10.28 18.33 1.47
N PHE A 220 -9.53 17.29 1.81
CA PHE A 220 -10.08 16.00 2.23
C PHE A 220 -9.44 15.52 3.53
N SER A 221 -10.27 15.17 4.52
CA SER A 221 -9.83 14.68 5.82
C SER A 221 -10.20 13.20 5.96
N PRO A 222 -9.30 12.26 5.63
CA PRO A 222 -9.55 10.83 5.75
C PRO A 222 -9.36 10.32 7.18
N ASP A 223 -10.05 9.23 7.53
CA ASP A 223 -9.84 8.47 8.74
C ASP A 223 -8.66 7.50 8.60
N LEU A 224 -8.31 7.15 7.35
CA LEU A 224 -7.23 6.23 7.00
C LEU A 224 -6.60 6.64 5.67
N ILE A 225 -5.26 6.67 5.62
CA ILE A 225 -4.51 6.69 4.36
C ILE A 225 -4.10 5.24 4.03
N VAL A 226 -4.41 4.77 2.82
CA VAL A 226 -3.81 3.57 2.24
C VAL A 226 -2.73 4.02 1.27
N TYR A 227 -1.48 3.73 1.62
CA TYR A 227 -0.30 4.12 0.85
C TYR A 227 0.15 2.95 -0.03
N VAL A 228 0.03 3.11 -1.34
CA VAL A 228 0.51 2.19 -2.37
C VAL A 228 1.94 2.61 -2.72
N ALA A 229 2.92 1.88 -2.17
CA ALA A 229 4.33 2.25 -2.15
C ALA A 229 5.14 1.46 -3.19
N GLY A 230 4.76 1.53 -4.48
CA GLY A 230 5.47 0.86 -5.57
C GLY A 230 6.96 1.22 -5.61
N ALA A 231 7.82 0.25 -5.91
CA ALA A 231 9.27 0.47 -6.06
C ALA A 231 9.68 0.87 -7.49
N ASP A 232 8.77 0.76 -8.41
CA ASP A 232 8.97 0.90 -9.86
C ASP A 232 9.18 2.34 -10.40
N PRO A 233 9.01 3.45 -9.63
CA PRO A 233 9.58 4.73 -10.04
C PRO A 233 11.13 4.76 -10.03
N TYR A 234 11.78 3.67 -9.61
CA TYR A 234 13.24 3.53 -9.56
C TYR A 234 13.87 3.58 -10.96
N ALA A 235 15.01 4.27 -11.10
CA ALA A 235 15.70 4.49 -12.38
C ALA A 235 16.16 3.21 -13.10
N GLU A 236 16.39 2.11 -12.34
CA GLU A 236 16.78 0.80 -12.92
C GLU A 236 15.60 -0.20 -12.90
N ASP A 237 14.36 0.27 -12.91
CA ASP A 237 13.18 -0.58 -13.05
C ASP A 237 12.96 -0.96 -14.53
N GLN A 238 12.48 -2.19 -14.76
CA GLN A 238 12.28 -2.70 -16.13
C GLN A 238 10.94 -2.27 -16.75
N LEU A 239 9.97 -1.89 -15.93
CA LEU A 239 8.63 -1.49 -16.35
C LEU A 239 8.36 0.00 -16.09
N GLY A 240 9.21 0.66 -15.31
CA GLY A 240 9.18 2.08 -15.04
C GLY A 240 10.13 2.86 -15.95
N GLY A 241 9.78 4.10 -16.25
CA GLY A 241 10.61 5.03 -17.03
C GLY A 241 10.89 6.34 -16.30
N LEU A 242 10.68 6.39 -14.97
CA LEU A 242 11.10 7.51 -14.13
C LEU A 242 12.55 7.35 -13.69
N GLY A 243 13.14 8.40 -13.14
CA GLY A 243 14.56 8.45 -12.79
C GLY A 243 14.84 8.55 -11.29
N LEU A 244 14.01 7.97 -10.41
CA LEU A 244 14.21 8.09 -8.97
C LEU A 244 15.38 7.22 -8.49
N THR A 245 16.17 7.76 -7.57
CA THR A 245 17.21 7.03 -6.86
C THR A 245 16.65 6.28 -5.65
N LEU A 246 17.42 5.32 -5.11
CA LEU A 246 17.08 4.67 -3.83
C LEU A 246 16.84 5.69 -2.69
N LYS A 247 17.60 6.80 -2.72
CA LYS A 247 17.43 7.90 -1.76
C LYS A 247 16.15 8.67 -2.02
N GLY A 248 15.86 8.99 -3.28
CA GLY A 248 14.63 9.68 -3.68
C GLY A 248 13.38 8.91 -3.26
N LEU A 249 13.37 7.59 -3.47
CA LEU A 249 12.28 6.71 -3.05
C LEU A 249 12.11 6.69 -1.53
N MET A 250 13.19 6.68 -0.76
CA MET A 250 13.10 6.78 0.69
C MET A 250 12.55 8.15 1.15
N GLU A 251 12.93 9.25 0.50
CA GLU A 251 12.38 10.58 0.80
C GLU A 251 10.91 10.70 0.36
N ARG A 252 10.50 10.06 -0.75
CA ARG A 252 9.10 9.90 -1.13
C ARG A 252 8.28 9.28 0.00
N ASP A 253 8.73 8.15 0.51
CA ASP A 253 8.06 7.43 1.59
C ASP A 253 7.95 8.29 2.85
N ARG A 254 9.05 8.99 3.19
CA ARG A 254 9.07 9.93 4.31
C ARG A 254 8.07 11.06 4.15
N LEU A 255 7.90 11.62 2.94
CA LEU A 255 6.92 12.68 2.68
C LEU A 255 5.50 12.21 2.94
N VAL A 256 5.10 11.07 2.38
CA VAL A 256 3.74 10.53 2.56
C VAL A 256 3.48 10.22 4.03
N LEU A 257 4.39 9.49 4.67
CA LEU A 257 4.23 9.03 6.05
C LEU A 257 4.30 10.19 7.05
N LYS A 258 5.11 11.22 6.79
CA LYS A 258 5.19 12.42 7.59
C LYS A 258 3.89 13.22 7.51
N ALA A 259 3.31 13.36 6.30
CA ALA A 259 2.03 14.04 6.11
C ALA A 259 0.90 13.34 6.89
N ALA A 260 0.84 12.01 6.88
CA ALA A 260 -0.10 11.22 7.68
C ALA A 260 0.12 11.43 9.19
N ARG A 261 1.38 11.33 9.66
CA ARG A 261 1.73 11.47 11.07
C ARG A 261 1.38 12.85 11.63
N GLU A 262 1.75 13.93 10.91
CA GLU A 262 1.52 15.31 11.34
C GLU A 262 0.03 15.63 11.50
N ARG A 263 -0.79 15.07 10.62
CA ARG A 263 -2.26 15.17 10.68
C ARG A 263 -2.93 14.14 11.60
N ARG A 264 -2.14 13.27 12.22
CA ARG A 264 -2.62 12.17 13.09
C ARG A 264 -3.55 11.21 12.37
N ILE A 265 -3.39 11.02 11.07
CA ILE A 265 -4.13 10.06 10.28
C ILE A 265 -3.38 8.72 10.31
N PRO A 266 -4.06 7.60 10.64
CA PRO A 266 -3.48 6.27 10.49
C PRO A 266 -3.07 5.97 9.05
N ALA A 267 -1.99 5.20 8.85
CA ALA A 267 -1.54 4.81 7.52
C ALA A 267 -1.35 3.29 7.42
N CYS A 268 -1.95 2.71 6.37
CA CYS A 268 -1.77 1.32 5.96
C CYS A 268 -0.93 1.31 4.69
N ILE A 269 0.20 0.60 4.71
CA ILE A 269 1.13 0.52 3.57
C ILE A 269 0.92 -0.79 2.84
N THR A 270 0.87 -0.75 1.49
CA THR A 270 1.02 -1.88 0.59
C THR A 270 2.21 -1.65 -0.33
N LEU A 271 2.94 -2.72 -0.70
CA LEU A 271 4.22 -2.55 -1.39
C LEU A 271 4.10 -2.42 -2.92
N ALA A 272 3.03 -2.95 -3.52
CA ALA A 272 2.72 -2.82 -4.95
C ALA A 272 3.85 -3.27 -5.92
N GLY A 273 4.05 -2.54 -7.02
CA GLY A 273 5.01 -2.85 -8.07
C GLY A 273 6.47 -2.79 -7.63
N GLY A 274 7.34 -3.08 -8.57
CA GLY A 274 8.79 -3.06 -8.41
C GLY A 274 9.45 -4.24 -9.12
N TYR A 275 10.14 -3.93 -10.20
CA TYR A 275 10.64 -4.84 -11.21
C TYR A 275 12.10 -4.50 -11.56
N ALA A 276 12.88 -4.02 -10.59
CA ALA A 276 14.26 -3.64 -10.81
C ALA A 276 15.08 -4.77 -11.46
N VAL A 277 16.02 -4.43 -12.34
CA VAL A 277 16.93 -5.38 -13.00
C VAL A 277 17.61 -6.27 -11.95
N LYS A 278 17.98 -5.69 -10.81
CA LYS A 278 18.44 -6.43 -9.64
C LYS A 278 17.32 -6.48 -8.60
N VAL A 279 16.78 -7.65 -8.36
CA VAL A 279 15.68 -7.83 -7.39
C VAL A 279 16.05 -7.31 -5.99
N GLU A 280 17.33 -7.29 -5.64
CA GLU A 280 17.88 -6.75 -4.39
C GLU A 280 17.60 -5.25 -4.23
N ASP A 281 17.54 -4.49 -5.32
CA ASP A 281 17.18 -3.07 -5.27
C ASP A 281 15.71 -2.89 -4.92
N THR A 282 14.80 -3.65 -5.55
CA THR A 282 13.38 -3.70 -5.16
C THR A 282 13.22 -4.08 -3.67
N VAL A 283 13.94 -5.10 -3.21
CA VAL A 283 13.93 -5.53 -1.80
C VAL A 283 14.44 -4.40 -0.88
N THR A 284 15.49 -3.71 -1.29
CA THR A 284 16.07 -2.59 -0.52
C THR A 284 15.09 -1.41 -0.43
N ILE A 285 14.44 -1.05 -1.54
CA ILE A 285 13.44 0.03 -1.59
C ILE A 285 12.30 -0.27 -0.61
N HIS A 286 11.67 -1.43 -0.72
CA HIS A 286 10.56 -1.80 0.15
C HIS A 286 10.98 -1.96 1.62
N THR A 287 12.19 -2.45 1.88
CA THR A 287 12.76 -2.49 3.24
C THR A 287 12.90 -1.08 3.81
N ASN A 288 13.35 -0.12 2.99
CA ASN A 288 13.47 1.28 3.39
C ASN A 288 12.11 1.94 3.64
N THR A 289 11.06 1.59 2.90
CA THR A 289 9.68 2.03 3.17
C THR A 289 9.23 1.65 4.58
N ILE A 290 9.43 0.38 4.98
CA ILE A 290 9.10 -0.09 6.33
C ILE A 290 9.99 0.55 7.39
N ARG A 291 11.28 0.76 7.09
CA ARG A 291 12.23 1.47 7.97
C ARG A 291 11.76 2.90 8.23
N ALA A 292 11.41 3.65 7.17
CA ALA A 292 10.89 5.02 7.28
C ALA A 292 9.60 5.08 8.12
N ALA A 293 8.68 4.13 7.91
CA ALA A 293 7.46 4.02 8.69
C ALA A 293 7.75 3.80 10.17
N LYS A 294 8.61 2.84 10.50
CA LYS A 294 8.96 2.55 11.90
C LYS A 294 9.68 3.71 12.58
N GLU A 295 10.57 4.41 11.87
CA GLU A 295 11.27 5.58 12.39
C GLU A 295 10.33 6.74 12.70
N LEU A 296 9.41 7.04 11.78
CA LEU A 296 8.47 8.15 11.93
C LEU A 296 7.41 7.89 13.01
N PHE A 297 6.92 6.66 13.15
CA PHE A 297 5.85 6.33 14.09
C PHE A 297 6.36 5.71 15.41
N LYS A 298 7.65 5.88 15.75
CA LYS A 298 8.13 5.53 17.10
C LYS A 298 7.31 6.26 18.15
N PRO A 299 6.91 5.58 19.25
CA PRO A 299 6.32 6.29 20.38
C PRO A 299 7.28 7.38 20.84
N LEU A 300 6.76 8.60 20.99
CA LEU A 300 7.54 9.66 21.61
C LEU A 300 7.96 9.18 23.02
N PRO A 301 9.22 9.40 23.45
CA PRO A 301 9.62 9.08 24.80
C PRO A 301 8.63 9.77 25.74
N ARG A 302 8.03 9.01 26.66
CA ARG A 302 7.18 9.60 27.69
C ARG A 302 8.04 10.62 28.44
N LYS A 303 7.65 11.90 28.43
CA LYS A 303 8.27 12.89 29.32
C LYS A 303 8.18 12.31 30.74
N PRO A 304 9.29 12.26 31.49
CA PRO A 304 9.22 11.86 32.87
C PRO A 304 8.16 12.75 33.55
N LEU A 305 7.24 12.13 34.29
CA LEU A 305 6.30 12.86 35.12
C LEU A 305 7.12 13.80 36.00
N PRO A 306 6.73 15.07 36.14
CA PRO A 306 7.39 15.96 37.09
C PRO A 306 7.38 15.29 38.45
N ALA A 307 8.54 15.28 39.10
CA ALA A 307 8.69 14.72 40.44
C ALA A 307 7.59 15.31 41.34
N THR A 308 6.83 14.43 41.97
CA THR A 308 5.80 14.82 42.96
C THR A 308 6.43 15.78 43.95
N ILE A 309 5.89 16.97 44.03
CA ILE A 309 6.23 17.95 45.10
C ILE A 309 5.95 17.26 46.43
N PRO A 310 6.92 17.18 47.33
CA PRO A 310 6.68 16.67 48.67
C PRO A 310 5.62 17.54 49.35
N THR A 311 4.50 16.94 49.69
CA THR A 311 3.51 17.58 50.60
C THR A 311 4.16 17.74 51.97
N GLY A 312 4.72 18.90 52.22
CA GLY A 312 5.18 19.28 53.54
C GLY A 312 4.01 19.47 54.47
N ASN A 313 3.69 18.44 55.26
CA ASN A 313 2.93 18.57 56.49
C ASN A 313 3.88 19.08 57.58
N ASN A 314 3.74 20.34 57.93
CA ASN A 314 4.14 20.84 59.26
C ASN A 314 3.00 21.72 59.78
N LEU A 315 2.05 21.07 60.41
CA LEU A 315 1.24 21.70 61.44
C LEU A 315 1.90 21.39 62.79
N SER A 316 2.73 22.30 63.30
CA SER A 316 3.13 22.32 64.69
C SER A 316 2.17 23.23 65.41
N THR A 317 1.45 22.67 66.31
CA THR A 317 0.68 23.24 67.40
C THR A 317 1.56 24.08 68.31
N VAL A 318 1.17 25.34 68.59
CA VAL A 318 1.06 25.89 69.94
C VAL A 318 -0.06 26.94 69.93
#